data_62c1e62e93b78b59f74b7f6de9f6fbcf
#
_entry.id   62c1e62e93b78b59f74b7f6de9f6fbcf
#
_cell.length_a   1.000
_cell.length_b   1.000
_cell.length_c   1.000
_cell.angle_alpha   90.00
_cell.angle_beta   90.00
_cell.angle_gamma   90.00
#
_symmetry.space_group_name_H-M   'P 1'
#
loop_
_entity.id
_entity.type
_entity.pdbx_description
1 polymer ?
#
loop_
_entity_poly.entity_id
_entity_poly.type
_entity_poly.pdbx_seq_one_letter_code
_entity_poly.pdbx_strand_id
1 'polypeptide(L)'
;GKPVHMSRVGTNKVLASIDEAIEKVGVKDGMTLSFHHHLRNGDYVMKMVMERVQAKGIKDITIASSSLSPCHEFLVEMIQDGTVTAIETSGLRDRLGKFLTQNPGVLKRPVVIRSHGGRARAIESGEVHIDVAFMGAPTADPRGNATGRMGKSACGALGYAKVDSHYADKTVIITDNLVDYVHNYAIP
;
A
#
# COMPACT_ATOMS: atom_id res chain seq x y z
N GLY A 1 5.79 -21.26 4.65
CA GLY A 1 6.04 -19.90 4.19
C GLY A 1 6.06 -19.84 2.67
N LYS A 2 5.71 -18.70 2.10
CA LYS A 2 5.85 -18.51 0.65
C LYS A 2 7.33 -18.63 0.27
N PRO A 3 7.66 -19.20 -0.91
CA PRO A 3 9.04 -19.23 -1.37
C PRO A 3 9.57 -17.82 -1.55
N VAL A 4 10.77 -17.57 -1.07
CA VAL A 4 11.45 -16.30 -1.28
C VAL A 4 11.93 -16.26 -2.74
N HIS A 5 11.40 -15.32 -3.52
CA HIS A 5 11.88 -15.09 -4.88
C HIS A 5 13.13 -14.23 -4.84
N MET A 6 14.27 -14.86 -5.00
CA MET A 6 15.55 -14.15 -5.10
C MET A 6 15.69 -13.55 -6.51
N SER A 7 15.97 -12.25 -6.58
CA SER A 7 16.33 -11.61 -7.84
C SER A 7 17.72 -12.06 -8.28
N ARG A 8 17.92 -12.19 -9.60
CA ARG A 8 19.27 -12.44 -10.14
C ARG A 8 20.16 -11.24 -9.81
N VAL A 9 21.42 -11.52 -9.49
CA VAL A 9 22.43 -10.48 -9.27
C VAL A 9 22.47 -9.55 -10.49
N GLY A 10 22.48 -8.24 -10.25
CA GLY A 10 22.52 -7.24 -11.32
C GLY A 10 21.17 -6.86 -11.95
N THR A 11 20.05 -7.44 -11.50
CA THR A 11 18.72 -7.04 -12.01
C THR A 11 18.39 -5.61 -11.56
N ASN A 12 18.13 -4.73 -12.54
CA ASN A 12 17.54 -3.41 -12.29
C ASN A 12 16.02 -3.52 -12.35
N LYS A 13 15.36 -3.19 -11.25
CA LYS A 13 13.89 -3.23 -11.11
C LYS A 13 13.24 -1.85 -11.17
N VAL A 14 14.00 -0.80 -11.44
CA VAL A 14 13.49 0.57 -11.50
C VAL A 14 12.52 0.70 -12.67
N LEU A 15 11.38 1.29 -12.40
CA LEU A 15 10.34 1.58 -13.38
C LEU A 15 10.21 3.10 -13.54
N ALA A 16 9.78 3.55 -14.71
CA ALA A 16 9.71 4.96 -15.05
C ALA A 16 8.50 5.68 -14.44
N SER A 17 7.42 4.94 -14.12
CA SER A 17 6.18 5.56 -13.63
C SER A 17 5.34 4.59 -12.80
N ILE A 18 4.38 5.16 -12.07
CA ILE A 18 3.34 4.39 -11.36
C ILE A 18 2.48 3.61 -12.35
N ASP A 19 2.17 4.17 -13.52
CA ASP A 19 1.41 3.47 -14.55
C ASP A 19 2.11 2.19 -15.03
N GLU A 20 3.40 2.28 -15.31
CA GLU A 20 4.21 1.11 -15.66
C GLU A 20 4.23 0.08 -14.52
N ALA A 21 4.32 0.53 -13.28
CA ALA A 21 4.28 -0.36 -12.13
C ALA A 21 2.93 -1.09 -12.01
N ILE A 22 1.82 -0.37 -12.15
CA ILE A 22 0.46 -0.94 -12.12
C ILE A 22 0.30 -2.01 -13.20
N GLU A 23 0.75 -1.74 -14.42
CA GLU A 23 0.71 -2.68 -15.54
C GLU A 23 1.59 -3.90 -15.29
N LYS A 24 2.83 -3.67 -14.87
CA LYS A 24 3.80 -4.74 -14.66
C LYS A 24 3.43 -5.70 -13.54
N VAL A 25 2.85 -5.20 -12.46
CA VAL A 25 2.34 -6.05 -11.37
C VAL A 25 0.95 -6.61 -11.68
N GLY A 26 0.28 -6.10 -12.71
CA GLY A 26 -0.99 -6.61 -13.20
C GLY A 26 -2.16 -6.30 -12.28
N VAL A 27 -2.26 -5.06 -11.79
CA VAL A 27 -3.42 -4.63 -11.00
C VAL A 27 -4.69 -4.75 -11.84
N LYS A 28 -5.71 -5.36 -11.29
CA LYS A 28 -7.01 -5.59 -11.96
C LYS A 28 -8.16 -5.53 -10.96
N ASP A 29 -9.38 -5.52 -11.48
CA ASP A 29 -10.61 -5.54 -10.68
C ASP A 29 -10.61 -6.65 -9.63
N GLY A 30 -11.14 -6.32 -8.45
CA GLY A 30 -11.29 -7.25 -7.34
C GLY A 30 -10.06 -7.46 -6.47
N MET A 31 -8.92 -6.86 -6.81
CA MET A 31 -7.69 -7.02 -6.03
C MET A 31 -7.71 -6.26 -4.70
N THR A 32 -6.95 -6.76 -3.75
CA THR A 32 -6.61 -6.09 -2.50
C THR A 32 -5.26 -5.39 -2.64
N LEU A 33 -5.27 -4.08 -2.52
CA LEU A 33 -4.08 -3.24 -2.55
C LEU A 33 -3.75 -2.76 -1.14
N SER A 34 -2.54 -3.03 -0.70
CA SER A 34 -2.02 -2.61 0.59
C SER A 34 -1.19 -1.34 0.44
N PHE A 35 -1.35 -0.44 1.39
CA PHE A 35 -0.59 0.80 1.46
C PHE A 35 0.02 0.96 2.83
N HIS A 36 1.29 1.30 2.85
CA HIS A 36 1.99 1.66 4.06
C HIS A 36 2.41 3.13 4.01
N HIS A 37 1.92 3.91 4.94
CA HIS A 37 2.22 5.33 5.04
C HIS A 37 2.90 5.64 6.38
N HIS A 38 4.14 6.07 6.32
CA HIS A 38 4.92 6.49 7.49
C HIS A 38 4.84 7.99 7.76
N LEU A 39 4.43 8.79 6.78
CA LEU A 39 4.29 10.25 6.89
C LEU A 39 2.93 10.69 7.43
N ARG A 40 2.07 9.76 7.85
CA ARG A 40 0.73 10.04 8.38
C ARG A 40 -0.09 10.91 7.43
N ASN A 41 -0.51 12.10 7.89
CA ASN A 41 -1.33 13.02 7.08
C ASN A 41 -0.56 13.71 5.93
N GLY A 42 0.74 13.52 5.84
CA GLY A 42 1.60 13.99 4.74
C GLY A 42 1.91 12.94 3.70
N ASP A 43 1.28 11.75 3.78
CA ASP A 43 1.51 10.66 2.85
C ASP A 43 0.60 10.76 1.63
N TYR A 44 1.19 10.98 0.47
CA TYR A 44 0.48 11.05 -0.81
C TYR A 44 0.59 9.79 -1.67
N VAL A 45 1.31 8.76 -1.23
CA VAL A 45 1.57 7.54 -2.02
C VAL A 45 0.26 6.86 -2.40
N MET A 46 -0.65 6.66 -1.46
CA MET A 46 -1.96 6.06 -1.75
C MET A 46 -2.72 6.87 -2.80
N LYS A 47 -2.76 8.19 -2.67
CA LYS A 47 -3.45 9.07 -3.62
C LYS A 47 -2.86 8.95 -5.02
N MET A 48 -1.54 9.06 -5.15
CA MET A 48 -0.85 8.95 -6.44
C MET A 48 -1.14 7.61 -7.13
N VAL A 49 -1.12 6.51 -6.40
CA VAL A 49 -1.40 5.19 -6.97
C VAL A 49 -2.88 5.06 -7.33
N MET A 50 -3.79 5.41 -6.42
CA MET A 50 -5.22 5.21 -6.61
C MET A 50 -5.82 6.12 -7.69
N GLU A 51 -5.28 7.32 -7.89
CA GLU A 51 -5.65 8.17 -9.03
C GLU A 51 -5.31 7.50 -10.37
N ARG A 52 -4.18 6.79 -10.46
CA ARG A 52 -3.81 6.03 -11.67
C ARG A 52 -4.67 4.77 -11.84
N VAL A 53 -4.99 4.07 -10.76
CA VAL A 53 -5.93 2.93 -10.76
C VAL A 53 -7.30 3.39 -11.28
N GLN A 54 -7.83 4.49 -10.76
CA GLN A 54 -9.10 5.08 -11.17
C GLN A 54 -9.06 5.50 -12.66
N ALA A 55 -7.99 6.19 -13.09
CA ALA A 55 -7.83 6.63 -14.47
C ALA A 55 -7.76 5.48 -15.49
N LYS A 56 -7.28 4.31 -15.07
CA LYS A 56 -7.28 3.07 -15.88
C LYS A 56 -8.63 2.35 -15.90
N GLY A 57 -9.63 2.86 -15.18
CA GLY A 57 -10.96 2.26 -15.10
C GLY A 57 -11.02 0.98 -14.27
N ILE A 58 -10.00 0.70 -13.46
CA ILE A 58 -9.97 -0.47 -12.57
C ILE A 58 -10.96 -0.25 -11.43
N LYS A 59 -11.75 -1.26 -11.10
CA LYS A 59 -12.85 -1.22 -10.15
C LYS A 59 -12.72 -2.32 -9.09
N ASP A 60 -13.58 -2.23 -8.07
CA ASP A 60 -13.74 -3.28 -7.06
C ASP A 60 -12.50 -3.51 -6.19
N ILE A 61 -11.72 -2.48 -5.96
CA ILE A 61 -10.50 -2.57 -5.15
C ILE A 61 -10.85 -2.60 -3.66
N THR A 62 -10.18 -3.49 -2.94
CA THR A 62 -10.09 -3.46 -1.48
C THR A 62 -8.85 -2.67 -1.05
N ILE A 63 -9.04 -1.65 -0.24
CA ILE A 63 -7.93 -0.92 0.40
C ILE A 63 -7.59 -1.61 1.71
N ALA A 64 -6.34 -2.07 1.84
CA ALA A 64 -5.78 -2.59 3.08
C ALA A 64 -4.68 -1.64 3.60
N SER A 65 -4.98 -0.87 4.64
CA SER A 65 -4.08 0.16 5.16
C SER A 65 -4.03 0.13 6.68
N SER A 66 -2.96 0.65 7.26
CA SER A 66 -2.86 0.73 8.72
C SER A 66 -3.93 1.67 9.30
N SER A 67 -3.85 2.97 9.07
CA SER A 67 -4.94 3.89 9.44
C SER A 67 -5.18 4.91 8.34
N LEU A 68 -6.40 5.38 8.23
CA LEU A 68 -6.81 6.35 7.23
C LEU A 68 -6.99 7.72 7.90
N SER A 69 -6.23 8.69 7.41
CA SER A 69 -6.11 10.07 7.91
C SER A 69 -6.83 11.04 6.97
N PRO A 70 -6.94 12.33 7.29
CA PRO A 70 -7.59 13.31 6.41
C PRO A 70 -7.05 13.34 4.98
N CYS A 71 -5.75 13.10 4.76
CA CYS A 71 -5.17 13.04 3.42
C CYS A 71 -5.74 11.91 2.53
N HIS A 72 -6.50 10.98 3.10
CA HIS A 72 -7.17 9.89 2.39
C HIS A 72 -8.66 10.16 2.10
N GLU A 73 -9.13 11.39 2.29
CA GLU A 73 -10.54 11.76 2.02
C GLU A 73 -10.94 11.60 0.55
N PHE A 74 -9.99 11.62 -0.38
CA PHE A 74 -10.22 11.34 -1.79
C PHE A 74 -10.86 9.96 -2.04
N LEU A 75 -10.74 9.02 -1.11
CA LEU A 75 -11.38 7.72 -1.20
C LEU A 75 -12.91 7.80 -1.23
N VAL A 76 -13.52 8.87 -0.72
CA VAL A 76 -14.98 9.07 -0.78
C VAL A 76 -15.46 9.03 -2.23
N GLU A 77 -14.81 9.78 -3.13
CA GLU A 77 -15.18 9.81 -4.55
C GLU A 77 -14.94 8.45 -5.22
N MET A 78 -13.87 7.77 -4.86
CA MET A 78 -13.54 6.44 -5.39
C MET A 78 -14.47 5.33 -4.87
N ILE A 79 -15.06 5.51 -3.71
CA ILE A 79 -16.13 4.63 -3.21
C ILE A 79 -17.42 4.88 -4.00
N GLN A 80 -17.74 6.14 -4.24
CA GLN A 80 -18.96 6.52 -4.98
C GLN A 80 -18.95 6.06 -6.43
N ASP A 81 -17.77 6.04 -7.08
CA ASP A 81 -17.63 5.60 -8.47
C ASP A 81 -17.37 4.08 -8.63
N GLY A 82 -17.25 3.35 -7.51
CA GLY A 82 -17.01 1.91 -7.50
C GLY A 82 -15.57 1.47 -7.72
N THR A 83 -14.61 2.39 -7.74
CA THR A 83 -13.18 2.05 -7.75
C THR A 83 -12.79 1.32 -6.47
N VAL A 84 -13.26 1.80 -5.31
CA VAL A 84 -13.05 1.18 -4.01
C VAL A 84 -14.36 0.64 -3.47
N THR A 85 -14.42 -0.63 -3.11
CA THR A 85 -15.63 -1.31 -2.64
C THR A 85 -15.49 -1.96 -1.27
N ALA A 86 -14.28 -2.01 -0.73
CA ALA A 86 -14.04 -2.53 0.61
C ALA A 86 -12.83 -1.86 1.25
N ILE A 87 -12.84 -1.80 2.58
CA ILE A 87 -11.76 -1.19 3.38
C ILE A 87 -11.44 -2.11 4.57
N GLU A 88 -10.16 -2.42 4.72
CA GLU A 88 -9.56 -3.06 5.88
C GLU A 88 -8.48 -2.14 6.46
N THR A 89 -8.65 -1.72 7.71
CA THR A 89 -7.80 -0.68 8.31
C THR A 89 -7.66 -0.88 9.81
N SER A 90 -6.74 -0.17 10.44
CA SER A 90 -6.68 -0.06 11.90
C SER A 90 -7.29 1.23 12.44
N GLY A 91 -7.80 2.10 11.60
CA GLY A 91 -8.53 3.30 12.03
C GLY A 91 -9.08 4.10 10.88
N LEU A 92 -10.27 4.63 11.11
CA LEU A 92 -10.95 5.57 10.23
C LEU A 92 -11.18 6.87 10.99
N ARG A 93 -10.94 7.99 10.32
CA ARG A 93 -11.08 9.31 10.94
C ARG A 93 -11.74 10.29 9.98
N ASP A 94 -12.21 11.39 10.54
CA ASP A 94 -12.67 12.58 9.85
C ASP A 94 -13.75 12.34 8.78
N ARG A 95 -13.66 12.98 7.63
CA ARG A 95 -14.66 12.96 6.57
C ARG A 95 -14.96 11.57 6.04
N LEU A 96 -13.93 10.74 5.83
CA LEU A 96 -14.12 9.37 5.35
C LEU A 96 -14.92 8.53 6.36
N GLY A 97 -14.58 8.62 7.66
CA GLY A 97 -15.30 7.92 8.71
C GLY A 97 -16.76 8.38 8.81
N LYS A 98 -17.02 9.71 8.75
CA LYS A 98 -18.38 10.27 8.74
C LYS A 98 -19.17 9.80 7.52
N PHE A 99 -18.56 9.85 6.33
CA PHE A 99 -19.21 9.42 5.10
C PHE A 99 -19.68 7.96 5.19
N LEU A 100 -18.82 7.06 5.64
CA LEU A 100 -19.14 5.63 5.77
C LEU A 100 -20.22 5.37 6.83
N THR A 101 -20.21 6.13 7.94
CA THR A 101 -21.24 6.02 8.98
C THR A 101 -22.61 6.51 8.51
N GLN A 102 -22.61 7.57 7.71
CA GLN A 102 -23.85 8.17 7.18
C GLN A 102 -24.41 7.45 5.96
N ASN A 103 -23.63 6.61 5.30
CA ASN A 103 -24.02 5.89 4.10
C ASN A 103 -23.84 4.36 4.27
N PRO A 104 -24.62 3.72 5.14
CA PRO A 104 -24.56 2.29 5.34
C PRO A 104 -24.87 1.57 4.02
N GLY A 105 -24.04 0.57 3.68
CA GLY A 105 -24.21 -0.19 2.45
C GLY A 105 -23.54 0.41 1.20
N VAL A 106 -22.84 1.54 1.32
CA VAL A 106 -22.08 2.11 0.19
C VAL A 106 -20.89 1.23 -0.21
N LEU A 107 -20.32 0.51 0.72
CA LEU A 107 -19.33 -0.54 0.46
C LEU A 107 -20.01 -1.90 0.28
N LYS A 108 -19.41 -2.79 -0.51
CA LYS A 108 -19.91 -4.17 -0.71
C LYS A 108 -19.90 -5.01 0.56
N ARG A 109 -19.02 -4.69 1.50
CA ARG A 109 -18.92 -5.34 2.81
C ARG A 109 -18.58 -4.32 3.89
N PRO A 110 -18.95 -4.57 5.15
CA PRO A 110 -18.62 -3.68 6.26
C PRO A 110 -17.11 -3.42 6.33
N VAL A 111 -16.74 -2.21 6.79
CA VAL A 111 -15.35 -1.90 7.09
C VAL A 111 -14.84 -2.83 8.19
N VAL A 112 -13.68 -3.41 7.97
CA VAL A 112 -13.02 -4.24 8.97
C VAL A 112 -11.94 -3.41 9.65
N ILE A 113 -12.07 -3.25 10.97
CA ILE A 113 -11.08 -2.51 11.77
C ILE A 113 -10.36 -3.52 12.68
N ARG A 114 -9.04 -3.56 12.57
CA ARG A 114 -8.18 -4.38 13.42
C ARG A 114 -7.16 -3.50 14.15
N SER A 115 -6.74 -3.94 15.34
CA SER A 115 -5.55 -3.35 15.95
C SER A 115 -4.33 -3.53 15.03
N HIS A 116 -3.27 -2.76 15.25
CA HIS A 116 -2.05 -2.90 14.45
C HIS A 116 -1.49 -4.34 14.48
N GLY A 117 -1.38 -4.95 15.65
CA GLY A 117 -0.95 -6.35 15.77
C GLY A 117 -1.96 -7.34 15.17
N GLY A 118 -3.26 -7.07 15.32
CA GLY A 118 -4.32 -7.85 14.69
C GLY A 118 -4.28 -7.82 13.17
N ARG A 119 -3.92 -6.69 12.56
CA ARG A 119 -3.71 -6.58 11.12
C ARG A 119 -2.52 -7.42 10.65
N ALA A 120 -1.38 -7.30 11.34
CA ALA A 120 -0.19 -8.10 11.02
C ALA A 120 -0.52 -9.61 11.08
N ARG A 121 -1.14 -10.05 12.18
CA ARG A 121 -1.58 -11.44 12.35
C ARG A 121 -2.51 -11.89 11.22
N ALA A 122 -3.48 -11.08 10.84
CA ALA A 122 -4.44 -11.43 9.79
C ALA A 122 -3.77 -11.60 8.42
N ILE A 123 -2.74 -10.81 8.11
CA ILE A 123 -1.94 -10.94 6.90
C ILE A 123 -1.07 -12.20 6.98
N GLU A 124 -0.39 -12.43 8.08
CA GLU A 124 0.48 -13.60 8.30
C GLU A 124 -0.29 -14.93 8.25
N SER A 125 -1.52 -14.94 8.78
CA SER A 125 -2.39 -16.12 8.78
C SER A 125 -3.11 -16.37 7.45
N GLY A 126 -3.06 -15.39 6.51
CA GLY A 126 -3.79 -15.47 5.25
C GLY A 126 -5.27 -15.08 5.34
N GLU A 127 -5.74 -14.61 6.52
CA GLU A 127 -7.09 -14.06 6.69
C GLU A 127 -7.29 -12.79 5.82
N VAL A 128 -6.24 -11.99 5.68
CA VAL A 128 -6.15 -10.88 4.72
C VAL A 128 -5.11 -11.25 3.67
N HIS A 129 -5.55 -11.47 2.44
CA HIS A 129 -4.67 -11.65 1.30
C HIS A 129 -4.38 -10.30 0.65
N ILE A 130 -3.11 -10.01 0.37
CA ILE A 130 -2.68 -8.80 -0.32
C ILE A 130 -2.14 -9.21 -1.70
N ASP A 131 -2.78 -8.74 -2.75
CA ASP A 131 -2.33 -8.97 -4.13
C ASP A 131 -1.10 -8.10 -4.44
N VAL A 132 -1.18 -6.80 -4.14
CA VAL A 132 -0.07 -5.87 -4.34
C VAL A 132 0.08 -4.94 -3.15
N ALA A 133 1.31 -4.84 -2.62
CA ALA A 133 1.68 -3.86 -1.61
C ALA A 133 2.41 -2.68 -2.26
N PHE A 134 1.85 -1.48 -2.13
CA PHE A 134 2.50 -0.23 -2.52
C PHE A 134 3.08 0.45 -1.29
N MET A 135 4.38 0.68 -1.29
CA MET A 135 5.09 1.17 -0.12
C MET A 135 5.93 2.39 -0.45
N GLY A 136 5.61 3.51 0.20
CA GLY A 136 6.52 4.64 0.27
C GLY A 136 7.73 4.29 1.13
N ALA A 137 8.93 4.55 0.64
CA ALA A 137 10.16 4.38 1.42
C ALA A 137 11.05 5.62 1.26
N PRO A 138 11.64 6.11 2.37
CA PRO A 138 12.57 7.23 2.34
C PRO A 138 13.78 7.03 1.43
N THR A 139 14.22 5.78 1.26
CA THR A 139 15.34 5.43 0.38
C THR A 139 15.19 4.01 -0.12
N ALA A 140 15.48 3.79 -1.39
CA ALA A 140 15.51 2.47 -2.02
C ALA A 140 16.65 2.35 -3.02
N ASP A 141 16.95 1.11 -3.45
CA ASP A 141 17.94 0.83 -4.48
C ASP A 141 17.32 0.11 -5.70
N PRO A 142 18.05 0.01 -6.84
CA PRO A 142 17.54 -0.64 -8.05
C PRO A 142 17.19 -2.12 -7.91
N ARG A 143 17.58 -2.77 -6.82
CA ARG A 143 17.25 -4.17 -6.54
C ARG A 143 15.92 -4.33 -5.81
N GLY A 144 15.37 -3.21 -5.30
CA GLY A 144 14.14 -3.18 -4.52
C GLY A 144 14.37 -3.21 -3.01
N ASN A 145 15.63 -3.15 -2.54
CA ASN A 145 15.88 -2.99 -1.12
C ASN A 145 15.47 -1.60 -0.66
N ALA A 146 14.85 -1.50 0.51
CA ALA A 146 14.38 -0.25 1.06
C ALA A 146 14.70 -0.08 2.54
N THR A 147 14.88 1.17 2.95
CA THR A 147 15.10 1.53 4.35
C THR A 147 14.37 2.81 4.72
N GLY A 148 13.91 2.88 5.96
CA GLY A 148 13.34 4.09 6.55
C GLY A 148 14.37 4.98 7.28
N ARG A 149 15.64 4.60 7.30
CA ARG A 149 16.66 5.27 8.14
C ARG A 149 17.45 6.36 7.44
N MET A 150 17.29 6.50 6.12
CA MET A 150 18.03 7.44 5.28
C MET A 150 17.06 8.26 4.42
N GLY A 151 17.53 9.41 3.92
CA GLY A 151 16.75 10.29 3.06
C GLY A 151 16.01 11.40 3.82
N LYS A 152 15.37 12.30 3.07
CA LYS A 152 14.68 13.48 3.62
C LYS A 152 13.50 13.12 4.52
N SER A 153 12.85 11.99 4.23
CA SER A 153 11.67 11.51 4.94
C SER A 153 12.01 10.36 5.91
N ALA A 154 13.24 10.32 6.42
CA ALA A 154 13.66 9.27 7.34
C ALA A 154 12.67 9.11 8.52
N CYS A 155 12.21 7.89 8.75
CA CYS A 155 11.16 7.57 9.72
C CYS A 155 11.56 6.44 10.69
N GLY A 156 12.77 5.89 10.56
CA GLY A 156 13.26 4.77 11.35
C GLY A 156 12.92 3.40 10.74
N ALA A 157 12.41 2.49 11.55
CA ALA A 157 12.02 1.16 11.07
C ALA A 157 10.74 1.23 10.24
N LEU A 158 10.68 0.47 9.15
CA LEU A 158 9.49 0.37 8.28
C LEU A 158 8.44 -0.64 8.82
N GLY A 159 8.46 -0.94 10.09
CA GLY A 159 7.51 -1.73 10.89
C GLY A 159 6.53 -2.60 10.11
N TYR A 160 5.31 -2.10 9.92
CA TYR A 160 4.24 -2.84 9.23
C TYR A 160 4.50 -3.10 7.76
N ALA A 161 5.29 -2.26 7.08
CA ALA A 161 5.66 -2.45 5.69
C ALA A 161 6.37 -3.79 5.47
N LYS A 162 7.09 -4.29 6.49
CA LYS A 162 7.76 -5.59 6.43
C LYS A 162 6.78 -6.75 6.31
N VAL A 163 5.68 -6.74 7.05
CA VAL A 163 4.65 -7.78 6.97
C VAL A 163 3.99 -7.75 5.60
N ASP A 164 3.57 -6.58 5.16
CA ASP A 164 2.93 -6.40 3.85
C ASP A 164 3.86 -6.89 2.73
N SER A 165 5.14 -6.49 2.72
CA SER A 165 6.10 -6.90 1.69
C SER A 165 6.40 -8.39 1.68
N HIS A 166 6.39 -9.04 2.84
CA HIS A 166 6.65 -10.47 2.94
C HIS A 166 5.48 -11.35 2.47
N TYR A 167 4.25 -10.87 2.66
CA TYR A 167 3.05 -11.68 2.44
C TYR A 167 2.23 -11.25 1.23
N ALA A 168 2.44 -10.07 0.66
CA ALA A 168 1.85 -9.69 -0.61
C ALA A 168 2.38 -10.56 -1.75
N ASP A 169 1.56 -10.77 -2.78
CA ASP A 169 2.01 -11.50 -3.97
C ASP A 169 3.06 -10.69 -4.74
N LYS A 170 2.91 -9.37 -4.76
CA LYS A 170 3.87 -8.44 -5.37
C LYS A 170 4.01 -7.19 -4.52
N THR A 171 5.20 -6.59 -4.58
CA THR A 171 5.54 -5.36 -3.84
C THR A 171 6.10 -4.32 -4.79
N VAL A 172 5.59 -3.10 -4.67
CA VAL A 172 6.08 -1.91 -5.37
C VAL A 172 6.61 -0.92 -4.35
N ILE A 173 7.89 -0.56 -4.47
CA ILE A 173 8.51 0.48 -3.65
C ILE A 173 8.45 1.81 -4.41
N ILE A 174 7.98 2.87 -3.73
CA ILE A 174 7.94 4.23 -4.26
C ILE A 174 8.86 5.08 -3.39
N THR A 175 9.83 5.71 -4.02
CA THR A 175 10.83 6.53 -3.32
C THR A 175 11.20 7.77 -4.12
N ASP A 176 11.56 8.84 -3.43
CA ASP A 176 12.17 10.06 -3.99
C ASP A 176 13.70 10.09 -3.80
N ASN A 177 14.27 9.01 -3.26
CA ASN A 177 15.71 8.90 -3.02
C ASN A 177 16.22 7.51 -3.44
N LEU A 178 16.50 7.38 -4.73
CA LEU A 178 17.12 6.18 -5.29
C LEU A 178 18.64 6.26 -5.13
N VAL A 179 19.24 5.25 -4.51
CA VAL A 179 20.69 5.11 -4.30
C VAL A 179 21.19 3.84 -4.94
N ASP A 180 22.51 3.74 -5.19
CA ASP A 180 23.10 2.55 -5.83
C ASP A 180 22.93 1.28 -5.00
N TYR A 181 23.00 1.41 -3.67
CA TYR A 181 22.86 0.30 -2.75
C TYR A 181 22.38 0.77 -1.37
N VAL A 182 21.38 0.08 -0.84
CA VAL A 182 20.88 0.31 0.53
C VAL A 182 21.56 -0.64 1.50
N HIS A 183 22.40 -0.08 2.38
CA HIS A 183 22.95 -0.81 3.52
C HIS A 183 21.90 -0.93 4.64
N ASN A 184 21.85 -2.06 5.34
CA ASN A 184 20.92 -2.29 6.45
C ASN A 184 19.46 -2.05 6.07
N TYR A 185 19.03 -2.65 4.97
CA TYR A 185 17.65 -2.56 4.51
C TYR A 185 16.66 -3.17 5.53
N ALA A 186 15.47 -2.59 5.60
CA ALA A 186 14.34 -3.13 6.36
C ALA A 186 13.49 -4.08 5.50
N ILE A 187 13.47 -3.82 4.19
CA ILE A 187 12.79 -4.63 3.16
C ILE A 187 13.84 -5.05 2.15
N PRO A 188 14.07 -6.36 1.96
CA PRO A 188 14.99 -6.90 0.95
C PRO A 188 14.34 -6.95 -0.43
#